data_7d8259c706d018c06b801b861cd2576a
#
_entry.id   7d8259c706d018c06b801b861cd2576a
#
_cell.length_a   1.000
_cell.length_b   1.000
_cell.length_c   1.000
_cell.angle_alpha   90.00
_cell.angle_beta   90.00
_cell.angle_gamma   90.00
#
_symmetry.space_group_name_H-M   'P 1'
#
loop_
_entity.id
_entity.type
_entity.pdbx_description
1 polymer ?
#
loop_
_entity_poly.entity_id
_entity_poly.type
_entity_poly.pdbx_seq_one_letter_code
_entity_poly.pdbx_strand_id
1 'polypeptide(L)'
;CGLLGGLMLSSSADAATINPADKVLVVYFSHSGNTKTIASMIQKQTGADILEIETDEVYPEEYHQLTELAKKQITEGYRPALKNKPAAIDDYQVIFVGSPCWWSTIAPPVSTFLTQYDFSGKTVIPFMTHGGSGFGHSIEDIQKLAPSASIGQGKAFWGAQADGAEHDVTNWI
;
A
#
# COMPACT_ATOMS: atom_id res chain seq x y z
N CYS A 1 17.09 -5.13 -51.33
CA CYS A 1 17.23 -3.97 -50.41
C CYS A 1 15.98 -3.81 -49.59
N GLY A 2 15.96 -4.35 -48.44
CA GLY A 2 14.82 -4.22 -47.48
C GLY A 2 15.37 -3.87 -46.12
N LEU A 3 15.16 -2.65 -45.71
CA LEU A 3 15.43 -2.16 -44.34
C LEU A 3 14.27 -2.57 -43.45
N LEU A 4 14.48 -3.54 -42.58
CA LEU A 4 13.62 -3.86 -41.47
C LEU A 4 13.99 -2.92 -40.32
N GLY A 5 13.23 -1.86 -40.17
CA GLY A 5 13.29 -1.02 -38.96
C GLY A 5 12.62 -1.72 -37.82
N GLY A 6 13.42 -2.23 -36.88
CA GLY A 6 12.93 -2.77 -35.64
C GLY A 6 12.33 -1.64 -34.76
N LEU A 7 11.01 -1.69 -34.54
CA LEU A 7 10.37 -0.88 -33.50
C LEU A 7 10.83 -1.44 -32.16
N MET A 8 11.72 -0.73 -31.49
CA MET A 8 11.96 -0.89 -30.07
C MET A 8 10.75 -0.31 -29.33
N LEU A 9 9.86 -1.18 -28.89
CA LEU A 9 8.86 -0.84 -27.89
C LEU A 9 9.59 -0.66 -26.55
N SER A 10 9.95 0.57 -26.26
CA SER A 10 10.31 0.94 -24.89
C SER A 10 9.04 0.89 -24.06
N SER A 11 8.87 -0.14 -23.28
CA SER A 11 7.88 -0.14 -22.21
C SER A 11 8.38 0.82 -21.13
N SER A 12 8.04 2.09 -21.29
CA SER A 12 8.03 3.00 -20.15
C SER A 12 6.95 2.46 -19.22
N ALA A 13 7.34 2.00 -18.03
CA ALA A 13 6.40 1.78 -16.96
C ALA A 13 5.74 3.14 -16.70
N ASP A 14 4.52 3.30 -17.19
CA ASP A 14 3.74 4.51 -16.95
C ASP A 14 3.56 4.62 -15.43
N ALA A 15 4.19 5.64 -14.85
CA ALA A 15 3.83 6.07 -13.50
C ALA A 15 2.32 6.27 -13.49
N ALA A 16 1.61 5.63 -12.56
CA ALA A 16 0.17 5.75 -12.48
C ALA A 16 -0.19 7.23 -12.34
N THR A 17 -0.70 7.82 -13.41
CA THR A 17 -1.09 9.22 -13.43
C THR A 17 -2.45 9.34 -12.78
N ILE A 18 -2.52 10.07 -11.67
CA ILE A 18 -3.80 10.42 -11.04
C ILE A 18 -4.43 11.51 -11.89
N ASN A 19 -5.58 11.22 -12.48
CA ASN A 19 -6.33 12.23 -13.24
C ASN A 19 -7.04 13.20 -12.29
N PRO A 20 -7.19 14.47 -12.65
CA PRO A 20 -7.89 15.44 -11.79
C PRO A 20 -9.34 15.08 -11.46
N ALA A 21 -9.97 14.24 -12.28
CA ALA A 21 -11.34 13.76 -12.05
C ALA A 21 -11.41 12.50 -11.19
N ASP A 22 -10.28 11.87 -10.87
CA ASP A 22 -10.26 10.66 -10.06
C ASP A 22 -10.58 10.96 -8.61
N LYS A 23 -11.45 10.15 -8.04
CA LYS A 23 -11.66 10.13 -6.60
C LYS A 23 -10.64 9.20 -5.98
N VAL A 24 -9.88 9.72 -5.03
CA VAL A 24 -8.72 9.05 -4.42
C VAL A 24 -9.00 8.72 -2.96
N LEU A 25 -8.66 7.51 -2.55
CA LEU A 25 -8.72 7.05 -1.17
C LEU A 25 -7.33 6.62 -0.72
N VAL A 26 -6.94 7.00 0.49
CA VAL A 26 -5.76 6.47 1.17
C VAL A 26 -6.21 5.53 2.29
N VAL A 27 -5.86 4.28 2.17
CA VAL A 27 -6.13 3.25 3.19
C VAL A 27 -4.81 2.74 3.72
N TYR A 28 -4.66 2.67 5.02
CA TYR A 28 -3.41 2.22 5.62
C TYR A 28 -3.63 1.57 6.98
N PHE A 29 -2.69 0.68 7.33
CA PHE A 29 -2.49 0.19 8.68
C PHE A 29 -1.17 0.74 9.22
N SER A 30 -1.17 1.23 10.45
CA SER A 30 0.04 1.74 11.13
C SER A 30 0.11 1.24 12.56
N HIS A 31 1.27 0.73 12.95
CA HIS A 31 1.52 0.30 14.33
C HIS A 31 2.35 1.33 15.10
N SER A 32 3.48 1.75 14.53
CA SER A 32 4.40 2.70 15.17
C SER A 32 4.11 4.17 14.86
N GLY A 33 3.20 4.44 13.93
CA GLY A 33 2.89 5.78 13.45
C GLY A 33 3.61 6.19 12.16
N ASN A 34 4.60 5.44 11.70
CA ASN A 34 5.36 5.78 10.50
C ASN A 34 4.50 5.74 9.23
N THR A 35 3.73 4.69 9.05
CA THR A 35 2.81 4.56 7.90
C THR A 35 1.74 5.65 7.93
N LYS A 36 1.22 5.97 9.11
CA LYS A 36 0.27 7.07 9.31
C LYS A 36 0.84 8.42 8.87
N THR A 37 2.09 8.69 9.20
CA THR A 37 2.78 9.92 8.82
C THR A 37 2.84 10.05 7.30
N ILE A 38 3.25 9.00 6.58
CA ILE A 38 3.28 8.99 5.12
C ILE A 38 1.88 9.14 4.52
N ALA A 39 0.89 8.40 5.05
CA ALA A 39 -0.50 8.49 4.61
C ALA A 39 -1.06 9.91 4.71
N SER A 40 -0.76 10.61 5.80
CA SER A 40 -1.16 12.00 6.02
C SER A 40 -0.52 12.96 5.00
N MET A 41 0.73 12.73 4.62
CA MET A 41 1.42 13.50 3.58
C MET A 41 0.77 13.30 2.21
N ILE A 42 0.42 12.06 1.86
CA ILE A 42 -0.28 11.75 0.61
C ILE A 42 -1.66 12.45 0.60
N GLN A 43 -2.41 12.35 1.68
CA GLN A 43 -3.70 13.03 1.81
C GLN A 43 -3.58 14.53 1.60
N LYS A 44 -2.64 15.17 2.26
CA LYS A 44 -2.41 16.62 2.16
C LYS A 44 -2.11 17.07 0.73
N GLN A 45 -1.36 16.27 -0.02
CA GLN A 45 -0.95 16.63 -1.38
C GLN A 45 -2.00 16.30 -2.44
N THR A 46 -2.81 15.27 -2.21
CA THR A 46 -3.81 14.80 -3.20
C THR A 46 -5.23 15.29 -2.91
N GLY A 47 -5.50 15.72 -1.68
CA GLY A 47 -6.88 15.99 -1.23
C GLY A 47 -7.72 14.72 -1.07
N ALA A 48 -7.10 13.54 -1.01
CA ALA A 48 -7.78 12.26 -0.90
C ALA A 48 -8.56 12.10 0.40
N ASP A 49 -9.57 11.25 0.38
CA ASP A 49 -10.14 10.71 1.60
C ASP A 49 -9.14 9.74 2.25
N ILE A 50 -9.19 9.60 3.57
CA ILE A 50 -8.24 8.77 4.30
C ILE A 50 -8.97 7.83 5.28
N LEU A 51 -8.52 6.58 5.34
CA LEU A 51 -9.02 5.58 6.26
C LEU A 51 -7.87 4.83 6.93
N GLU A 52 -7.80 4.88 8.25
CA GLU A 52 -6.92 4.02 9.04
C GLU A 52 -7.59 2.68 9.30
N ILE A 53 -6.90 1.59 8.96
CA ILE A 53 -7.38 0.24 9.25
C ILE A 53 -7.18 -0.04 10.75
N GLU A 54 -8.26 -0.38 11.42
CA GLU A 54 -8.26 -0.82 12.81
C GLU A 54 -8.74 -2.25 12.92
N THR A 55 -8.17 -2.99 13.85
CA THR A 55 -8.54 -4.39 14.12
C THR A 55 -9.05 -4.54 15.55
N ASP A 56 -9.89 -5.54 15.79
CA ASP A 56 -10.31 -5.90 17.14
C ASP A 56 -9.12 -6.45 17.95
N GLU A 57 -8.18 -7.07 17.27
CA GLU A 57 -6.94 -7.53 17.89
C GLU A 57 -5.99 -6.38 18.14
N VAL A 58 -5.38 -6.36 19.33
CA VAL A 58 -4.36 -5.41 19.70
C VAL A 58 -2.99 -6.04 19.48
N TYR A 59 -2.18 -5.43 18.63
CA TYR A 59 -0.80 -5.85 18.41
C TYR A 59 0.09 -5.39 19.56
N PRO A 60 1.02 -6.26 20.05
CA PRO A 60 1.93 -5.91 21.13
C PRO A 60 2.80 -4.70 20.76
N GLU A 61 3.06 -3.85 21.74
CA GLU A 61 3.99 -2.73 21.58
C GLU A 61 5.45 -3.17 21.71
N GLU A 62 5.70 -4.24 22.45
CA GLU A 62 7.04 -4.78 22.61
C GLU A 62 7.50 -5.45 21.30
N TYR A 63 8.67 -5.04 20.82
CA TYR A 63 9.18 -5.42 19.51
C TYR A 63 9.27 -6.94 19.30
N HIS A 64 9.75 -7.67 20.30
CA HIS A 64 9.95 -9.11 20.17
C HIS A 64 8.63 -9.88 20.07
N GLN A 65 7.67 -9.52 20.92
CA GLN A 65 6.33 -10.10 20.89
C GLN A 65 5.59 -9.75 19.60
N LEU A 66 5.73 -8.52 19.12
CA LEU A 66 5.16 -8.09 17.85
C LEU A 66 5.72 -8.90 16.67
N THR A 67 7.03 -9.04 16.60
CA THR A 67 7.68 -9.75 15.49
C THR A 67 7.33 -11.23 15.47
N GLU A 68 7.23 -11.89 16.62
CA GLU A 68 6.82 -13.29 16.70
C GLU A 68 5.36 -13.47 16.31
N LEU A 69 4.46 -12.63 16.81
CA LEU A 69 3.06 -12.68 16.44
C LEU A 69 2.84 -12.43 14.95
N ALA A 70 3.50 -11.42 14.40
CA ALA A 70 3.43 -11.09 12.97
C ALA A 70 3.93 -12.27 12.12
N LYS A 71 5.05 -12.89 12.48
CA LYS A 71 5.56 -14.07 11.79
C LYS A 71 4.57 -15.23 11.80
N LYS A 72 3.97 -15.50 12.93
CA LYS A 72 2.95 -16.55 13.08
C LYS A 72 1.75 -16.27 12.18
N GLN A 73 1.19 -15.07 12.25
CA GLN A 73 0.02 -14.69 11.47
C GLN A 73 0.29 -14.74 9.97
N ILE A 74 1.43 -14.22 9.53
CA ILE A 74 1.82 -14.24 8.11
C ILE A 74 2.02 -15.68 7.61
N THR A 75 2.70 -16.52 8.38
CA THR A 75 2.94 -17.92 8.01
C THR A 75 1.64 -18.72 7.92
N GLU A 76 0.70 -18.48 8.82
CA GLU A 76 -0.61 -19.14 8.85
C GLU A 76 -1.63 -18.54 7.88
N GLY A 77 -1.30 -17.42 7.22
CA GLY A 77 -2.24 -16.69 6.36
C GLY A 77 -3.42 -16.11 7.14
N TYR A 78 -3.21 -15.79 8.40
CA TYR A 78 -4.24 -15.27 9.29
C TYR A 78 -4.65 -13.85 8.87
N ARG A 79 -5.96 -13.62 8.85
CA ARG A 79 -6.57 -12.34 8.48
C ARG A 79 -7.42 -11.82 9.62
N PRO A 80 -6.90 -10.88 10.43
CA PRO A 80 -7.66 -10.32 11.54
C PRO A 80 -8.92 -9.59 11.05
N ALA A 81 -9.98 -9.67 11.82
CA ALA A 81 -11.22 -8.94 11.53
C ALA A 81 -10.99 -7.44 11.65
N LEU A 82 -11.51 -6.69 10.70
CA LEU A 82 -11.43 -5.23 10.71
C LEU A 82 -12.56 -4.65 11.58
N LYS A 83 -12.19 -3.73 12.46
CA LYS A 83 -13.10 -3.01 13.32
C LYS A 83 -13.87 -1.93 12.56
N ASN A 84 -13.18 -1.26 11.64
CA ASN A 84 -13.74 -0.23 10.78
C ASN A 84 -13.68 -0.68 9.31
N LYS A 85 -14.69 -0.30 8.53
CA LYS A 85 -14.76 -0.58 7.10
C LYS A 85 -15.11 0.69 6.37
N PRO A 86 -14.51 0.97 5.21
CA PRO A 86 -15.02 2.01 4.35
C PRO A 86 -16.45 1.63 3.92
N ALA A 87 -17.33 2.61 3.88
CA ALA A 87 -18.73 2.38 3.54
C ALA A 87 -18.88 1.84 2.10
N ALA A 88 -18.05 2.32 1.18
CA ALA A 88 -17.96 1.83 -0.19
C ALA A 88 -16.61 2.27 -0.78
N ILE A 89 -15.95 1.38 -1.53
CA ILE A 89 -14.77 1.73 -2.33
C ILE A 89 -15.12 1.94 -3.80
N ASP A 90 -16.34 1.65 -4.20
CA ASP A 90 -16.80 1.68 -5.60
C ASP A 90 -16.64 3.06 -6.24
N ASP A 91 -16.77 4.12 -5.46
CA ASP A 91 -16.64 5.50 -5.93
C ASP A 91 -15.20 5.95 -6.19
N TYR A 92 -14.21 5.17 -5.76
CA TYR A 92 -12.79 5.53 -5.88
C TYR A 92 -12.16 4.84 -7.08
N GLN A 93 -11.44 5.60 -7.89
CA GLN A 93 -10.69 5.10 -9.03
C GLN A 93 -9.25 4.72 -8.64
N VAL A 94 -8.68 5.46 -7.68
CA VAL A 94 -7.32 5.27 -7.20
C VAL A 94 -7.33 5.06 -5.70
N ILE A 95 -6.68 3.99 -5.24
CA ILE A 95 -6.58 3.65 -3.83
C ILE A 95 -5.12 3.47 -3.46
N PHE A 96 -4.59 4.37 -2.64
CA PHE A 96 -3.30 4.16 -2.00
C PHE A 96 -3.46 3.19 -0.85
N VAL A 97 -2.64 2.15 -0.83
CA VAL A 97 -2.65 1.13 0.23
C VAL A 97 -1.31 1.15 0.95
N GLY A 98 -1.35 1.50 2.23
CA GLY A 98 -0.18 1.65 3.08
C GLY A 98 -0.07 0.58 4.15
N SER A 99 1.15 0.10 4.37
CA SER A 99 1.46 -0.92 5.37
C SER A 99 2.88 -0.77 5.90
N PRO A 100 3.13 -1.08 7.18
CA PRO A 100 4.48 -1.40 7.59
C PRO A 100 4.91 -2.72 6.92
N CYS A 101 6.19 -2.83 6.61
CA CYS A 101 6.75 -4.05 6.05
C CYS A 101 7.13 -4.99 7.20
N TRP A 102 6.32 -6.02 7.42
CA TRP A 102 6.54 -7.04 8.42
C TRP A 102 6.96 -8.35 7.75
N TRP A 103 8.13 -8.86 8.10
CA TRP A 103 8.69 -10.07 7.50
C TRP A 103 8.68 -10.04 5.97
N SER A 104 9.10 -8.91 5.41
CA SER A 104 9.21 -8.65 3.97
C SER A 104 7.88 -8.67 3.21
N THR A 105 6.76 -8.44 3.89
CA THR A 105 5.44 -8.34 3.27
C THR A 105 4.52 -7.36 4.01
N ILE A 106 3.30 -7.21 3.51
CA ILE A 106 2.27 -6.38 4.13
C ILE A 106 1.81 -6.95 5.47
N ALA A 107 1.39 -6.09 6.37
CA ALA A 107 0.82 -6.49 7.65
C ALA A 107 -0.53 -7.22 7.44
N PRO A 108 -0.87 -8.22 8.27
CA PRO A 108 -2.10 -8.99 8.15
C PRO A 108 -3.40 -8.18 8.06
N PRO A 109 -3.58 -7.06 8.78
CA PRO A 109 -4.77 -6.22 8.60
C PRO A 109 -4.97 -5.71 7.17
N VAL A 110 -3.89 -5.39 6.47
CA VAL A 110 -3.94 -4.96 5.07
C VAL A 110 -4.36 -6.11 4.16
N SER A 111 -3.90 -7.31 4.42
CA SER A 111 -4.33 -8.52 3.70
C SER A 111 -5.84 -8.73 3.85
N THR A 112 -6.38 -8.53 5.05
CA THR A 112 -7.82 -8.61 5.29
C THR A 112 -8.58 -7.59 4.43
N PHE A 113 -8.13 -6.34 4.42
CA PHE A 113 -8.75 -5.29 3.61
C PHE A 113 -8.78 -5.64 2.12
N LEU A 114 -7.64 -6.08 1.58
CA LEU A 114 -7.52 -6.39 0.15
C LEU A 114 -8.43 -7.55 -0.30
N THR A 115 -8.75 -8.47 0.59
CA THR A 115 -9.62 -9.62 0.27
C THR A 115 -11.10 -9.37 0.48
N GLN A 116 -11.48 -8.27 1.13
CA GLN A 116 -12.89 -7.97 1.43
C GLN A 116 -13.60 -7.16 0.35
N TYR A 117 -12.87 -6.57 -0.59
CA TYR A 117 -13.41 -5.66 -1.60
C TYR A 117 -13.04 -6.10 -3.01
N ASP A 118 -13.87 -5.73 -3.97
CA ASP A 118 -13.60 -5.88 -5.40
C ASP A 118 -12.85 -4.65 -5.92
N PHE A 119 -11.65 -4.87 -6.42
CA PHE A 119 -10.79 -3.83 -6.98
C PHE A 119 -10.82 -3.77 -8.51
N SER A 120 -11.79 -4.39 -9.15
CA SER A 120 -11.93 -4.38 -10.62
C SER A 120 -12.06 -2.94 -11.14
N GLY A 121 -11.25 -2.61 -12.14
CA GLY A 121 -11.22 -1.28 -12.74
C GLY A 121 -10.55 -0.21 -11.89
N LYS A 122 -9.96 -0.57 -10.76
CA LYS A 122 -9.28 0.35 -9.85
C LYS A 122 -7.76 0.23 -9.93
N THR A 123 -7.09 1.33 -9.66
CA THR A 123 -5.63 1.36 -9.51
C THR A 123 -5.28 1.35 -8.03
N VAL A 124 -4.48 0.39 -7.61
CA VAL A 124 -3.92 0.30 -6.26
C VAL A 124 -2.47 0.75 -6.30
N ILE A 125 -2.14 1.76 -5.52
CA ILE A 125 -0.78 2.30 -5.41
C ILE A 125 -0.24 1.98 -4.02
N PRO A 126 0.67 0.99 -3.89
CA PRO A 126 1.19 0.59 -2.59
C PRO A 126 2.26 1.56 -2.08
N PHE A 127 2.23 1.80 -0.78
CA PHE A 127 3.33 2.46 -0.08
C PHE A 127 3.66 1.71 1.22
N MET A 128 4.94 1.58 1.46
CA MET A 128 5.44 0.78 2.59
C MET A 128 6.37 1.60 3.45
N THR A 129 6.33 1.35 4.75
CA THR A 129 7.36 1.80 5.68
C THR A 129 8.16 0.60 6.16
N HIS A 130 9.47 0.69 6.16
CA HIS A 130 10.36 -0.43 6.44
C HIS A 130 11.59 -0.03 7.25
N GLY A 131 12.28 -1.02 7.79
CA GLY A 131 13.56 -0.86 8.49
C GLY A 131 14.77 -1.38 7.71
N GLY A 132 14.66 -1.49 6.37
CA GLY A 132 15.74 -1.95 5.50
C GLY A 132 15.35 -2.93 4.41
N SER A 133 14.15 -3.51 4.45
CA SER A 133 13.70 -4.52 3.48
C SER A 133 13.09 -3.93 2.18
N GLY A 134 12.82 -2.62 2.14
CA GLY A 134 12.09 -2.03 1.03
C GLY A 134 10.66 -2.59 0.94
N PHE A 135 10.23 -2.98 -0.25
CA PHE A 135 8.94 -3.66 -0.45
C PHE A 135 8.95 -5.13 -0.02
N GLY A 136 10.11 -5.80 -0.04
CA GLY A 136 10.15 -7.24 0.11
C GLY A 136 9.26 -7.92 -0.94
N HIS A 137 8.33 -8.78 -0.48
CA HIS A 137 7.31 -9.45 -1.31
C HIS A 137 5.97 -8.71 -1.38
N SER A 138 5.89 -7.50 -0.85
CA SER A 138 4.62 -6.79 -0.65
C SER A 138 3.84 -6.57 -1.95
N ILE A 139 4.51 -6.18 -3.03
CA ILE A 139 3.85 -5.93 -4.32
C ILE A 139 3.23 -7.22 -4.88
N GLU A 140 3.97 -8.31 -4.82
CA GLU A 140 3.49 -9.62 -5.29
C GLU A 140 2.30 -10.11 -4.45
N ASP A 141 2.37 -9.93 -3.15
CA ASP A 141 1.30 -10.34 -2.24
C ASP A 141 0.04 -9.49 -2.41
N ILE A 142 0.19 -8.18 -2.61
CA ILE A 142 -0.93 -7.30 -2.94
C ILE A 142 -1.59 -7.75 -4.25
N GLN A 143 -0.82 -8.06 -5.26
CA GLN A 143 -1.33 -8.50 -6.55
C GLN A 143 -2.08 -9.84 -6.46
N LYS A 144 -1.59 -10.77 -5.64
CA LYS A 144 -2.28 -12.04 -5.38
C LYS A 144 -3.60 -11.87 -4.64
N LEU A 145 -3.66 -10.92 -3.69
CA LEU A 145 -4.85 -10.67 -2.87
C LEU A 145 -5.90 -9.82 -3.59
N ALA A 146 -5.47 -8.98 -4.52
CA ALA A 146 -6.34 -8.12 -5.33
C ALA A 146 -6.04 -8.32 -6.83
N PRO A 147 -6.30 -9.51 -7.39
CA PRO A 147 -5.87 -9.85 -8.74
C PRO A 147 -6.57 -9.04 -9.84
N SER A 148 -7.71 -8.45 -9.54
CA SER A 148 -8.46 -7.60 -10.47
C SER A 148 -8.00 -6.14 -10.49
N ALA A 149 -7.15 -5.73 -9.54
CA ALA A 149 -6.61 -4.38 -9.50
C ALA A 149 -5.46 -4.17 -10.49
N SER A 150 -5.35 -2.95 -11.00
CA SER A 150 -4.12 -2.49 -11.64
C SER A 150 -3.19 -1.96 -10.57
N ILE A 151 -1.95 -2.46 -10.51
CA ILE A 151 -0.98 -2.02 -9.51
C ILE A 151 -0.16 -0.88 -10.10
N GLY A 152 -0.28 0.29 -9.49
CA GLY A 152 0.51 1.47 -9.86
C GLY A 152 1.92 1.42 -9.26
N GLN A 153 2.74 2.40 -9.63
CA GLN A 153 4.09 2.52 -9.11
C GLN A 153 4.07 2.90 -7.64
N GLY A 154 4.42 1.95 -6.77
CA GLY A 154 4.52 2.16 -5.34
C GLY A 154 5.81 2.83 -4.90
N LYS A 155 5.89 3.19 -3.64
CA LYS A 155 7.09 3.71 -3.01
C LYS A 155 7.28 3.14 -1.61
N ALA A 156 8.52 2.77 -1.30
CA ALA A 156 8.94 2.32 0.01
C ALA A 156 9.72 3.44 0.72
N PHE A 157 9.42 3.64 1.99
CA PHE A 157 10.01 4.69 2.83
C PHE A 157 10.69 4.06 4.04
N TRP A 158 11.86 4.58 4.41
CA TRP A 158 12.47 4.24 5.69
C TRP A 158 11.58 4.74 6.84
N GLY A 159 11.14 3.84 7.70
CA GLY A 159 10.28 4.20 8.83
C GLY A 159 10.89 5.24 9.74
N ALA A 160 12.19 5.13 10.04
CA ALA A 160 12.91 6.10 10.87
C ALA A 160 13.01 7.50 10.24
N GLN A 161 12.76 7.65 8.95
CA GLN A 161 12.82 8.91 8.20
C GLN A 161 11.45 9.40 7.73
N ALA A 162 10.37 8.78 8.19
CA ALA A 162 9.02 9.10 7.75
C ALA A 162 8.66 10.59 7.97
N ASP A 163 9.06 11.17 9.08
CA ASP A 163 8.78 12.58 9.40
C ASP A 163 9.40 13.56 8.39
N GLY A 164 10.52 13.20 7.77
CA GLY A 164 11.22 14.01 6.78
C GLY A 164 10.91 13.67 5.32
N ALA A 165 9.94 12.81 5.06
CA ALA A 165 9.68 12.25 3.72
C ALA A 165 8.79 13.13 2.82
N GLU A 166 8.39 14.32 3.24
CA GLU A 166 7.44 15.16 2.49
C GLU A 166 7.91 15.45 1.06
N HIS A 167 9.20 15.73 0.88
CA HIS A 167 9.79 15.96 -0.44
C HIS A 167 9.75 14.70 -1.32
N ASP A 168 10.06 13.55 -0.75
CA ASP A 168 10.01 12.27 -1.45
C ASP A 168 8.58 11.89 -1.87
N VAL A 169 7.61 12.17 -1.02
CA VAL A 169 6.19 11.99 -1.35
C VAL A 169 5.78 12.91 -2.48
N THR A 170 6.17 14.19 -2.44
CA THR A 170 5.88 15.18 -3.50
C THR A 170 6.44 14.74 -4.84
N ASN A 171 7.66 14.26 -4.88
CA ASN A 171 8.31 13.83 -6.12
C ASN A 171 7.74 12.52 -6.69
N TRP A 172 7.13 11.72 -5.84
CA TRP A 172 6.57 10.42 -6.24
C TRP A 172 5.16 10.53 -6.82
N ILE A 173 4.34 11.42 -6.27
CA ILE A 173 2.92 11.58 -6.67
C ILE A 173 2.76 12.35 -8.02
#